data_28c48d7950da718aed5fe38863e5ff93
#
_entry.id   28c48d7950da718aed5fe38863e5ff93
#
_cell.length_a   1.000
_cell.length_b   1.000
_cell.length_c   1.000
_cell.angle_alpha   90.00
_cell.angle_beta   90.00
_cell.angle_gamma   90.00
#
_symmetry.space_group_name_H-M   'P 1'
#
loop_
_entity.id
_entity.type
_entity.pdbx_description
1 polymer ?
#
loop_
_entity_poly.entity_id
_entity_poly.type
_entity_poly.pdbx_seq_one_letter_code
_entity_poly.pdbx_strand_id
1 'polypeptide(L)'
;MKLTKESIKHNASWKGYRLPQYDIDAVREATHKAPTWLHFGAGNLFRAFPAVLAQRLLTAGLTDTGIICCDGYDEELIDRCYRACDHLSLSVTLYSNGTINKEIVASVTESLKLSEDGARLKEVFAAPSLQMVTFTITEKGYAIQNDAHAFLPDYKADMESGPDACRSFFGKLASLCLSRVRAGLAPLALVSLDNCSDNGVRLERAMRYMTQAWMQHGFITEDEYFALIKKNTYPLSMIDKITPHPDERIAKALTDDGVEGAQPFVTEKGSVGAIYVNSENPHYLLIENAFPNGHPPLEQCGVIITRRDIVEKSAQMKVATCMNPMDTALGIFGCMLGYTQVSAEMKDKELVNLITRLSENEAMPMVADPGVIDPEAFLHEVLGERYPNPFLQDSPQRTATDTSRKIAPRFGTTLYAYYNSMLPAHRATKLVYIPLV
;
A
#
# COMPACT_ATOMS: atom_id res chain seq x y z
N MET A 1 26.48 -8.10 12.14
CA MET A 1 25.92 -6.75 12.43
C MET A 1 24.44 -6.92 12.82
N LYS A 2 24.09 -6.61 14.05
CA LYS A 2 22.69 -6.62 14.48
C LYS A 2 22.02 -5.32 14.06
N LEU A 3 20.83 -5.38 13.51
CA LEU A 3 20.06 -4.16 13.10
C LEU A 3 19.49 -3.49 14.36
N THR A 4 20.27 -2.60 14.96
CA THR A 4 19.90 -1.84 16.15
C THR A 4 20.41 -0.42 16.06
N LYS A 5 19.77 0.51 16.78
CA LYS A 5 20.16 1.91 16.83
C LYS A 5 21.64 2.10 17.25
N GLU A 6 22.12 1.32 18.21
CA GLU A 6 23.50 1.39 18.64
C GLU A 6 24.47 0.91 17.56
N SER A 7 24.13 -0.17 16.85
CA SER A 7 24.98 -0.73 15.79
C SER A 7 25.16 0.23 14.63
N ILE A 8 24.11 0.96 14.21
CA ILE A 8 24.20 1.88 13.08
C ILE A 8 25.00 3.15 13.36
N LYS A 9 25.29 3.48 14.62
CA LYS A 9 26.23 4.55 14.99
C LYS A 9 27.66 4.23 14.55
N HIS A 10 27.99 2.95 14.38
CA HIS A 10 29.30 2.48 13.92
C HIS A 10 29.30 2.37 12.38
N ASN A 11 29.30 3.50 11.68
CA ASN A 11 29.18 3.61 10.22
C ASN A 11 30.10 2.70 9.42
N ALA A 12 31.30 2.38 9.94
CA ALA A 12 32.27 1.54 9.26
C ALA A 12 31.78 0.11 9.03
N SER A 13 30.94 -0.42 9.95
CA SER A 13 30.35 -1.75 9.82
C SER A 13 29.24 -1.80 8.77
N TRP A 14 28.55 -0.70 8.50
CA TRP A 14 27.45 -0.60 7.57
C TRP A 14 27.85 -0.01 6.20
N LYS A 15 29.10 -0.25 5.79
CA LYS A 15 29.59 0.18 4.48
C LYS A 15 28.76 -0.43 3.36
N GLY A 16 28.27 0.43 2.44
CA GLY A 16 27.38 0.02 1.34
C GLY A 16 25.88 0.08 1.69
N TYR A 17 25.54 0.54 2.88
CA TYR A 17 24.17 0.82 3.29
C TYR A 17 23.96 2.33 3.40
N ARG A 18 22.80 2.81 2.93
CA ARG A 18 22.36 4.18 3.20
C ARG A 18 21.82 4.23 4.62
N LEU A 19 22.40 5.10 5.45
CA LEU A 19 22.01 5.31 6.85
C LEU A 19 21.10 6.53 6.99
N PRO A 20 20.23 6.58 8.02
CA PRO A 20 19.47 7.78 8.36
C PRO A 20 20.40 8.99 8.59
N GLN A 21 20.03 10.15 8.07
CA GLN A 21 20.81 11.39 8.14
C GLN A 21 20.17 12.41 9.10
N TYR A 22 19.52 11.96 10.15
CA TYR A 22 18.85 12.78 11.18
C TYR A 22 19.01 12.13 12.55
N ASP A 23 18.73 12.89 13.60
CA ASP A 23 18.75 12.38 14.98
C ASP A 23 17.50 11.54 15.25
N ILE A 24 17.67 10.22 15.31
CA ILE A 24 16.61 9.25 15.52
C ILE A 24 15.94 9.45 16.88
N ASP A 25 16.70 9.79 17.93
CA ASP A 25 16.15 9.97 19.27
C ASP A 25 15.30 11.23 19.36
N ALA A 26 15.76 12.32 18.75
CA ALA A 26 14.99 13.56 18.67
C ALA A 26 13.66 13.35 17.91
N VAL A 27 13.70 12.64 16.77
CA VAL A 27 12.49 12.32 15.99
C VAL A 27 11.53 11.46 16.78
N ARG A 28 12.01 10.44 17.52
CA ARG A 28 11.18 9.60 18.40
C ARG A 28 10.50 10.43 19.49
N GLU A 29 11.26 11.28 20.16
CA GLU A 29 10.71 12.16 21.21
C GLU A 29 9.66 13.12 20.66
N ALA A 30 9.92 13.77 19.52
CA ALA A 30 9.00 14.69 18.88
C ALA A 30 7.70 13.95 18.46
N THR A 31 7.82 12.77 17.85
CA THR A 31 6.66 11.96 17.45
C THR A 31 5.85 11.49 18.65
N HIS A 32 6.52 11.07 19.73
CA HIS A 32 5.83 10.64 20.95
C HIS A 32 4.99 11.75 21.56
N LYS A 33 5.52 12.99 21.57
CA LYS A 33 4.83 14.18 22.11
C LYS A 33 3.71 14.69 21.19
N ALA A 34 3.97 14.72 19.89
CA ALA A 34 3.09 15.33 18.91
C ALA A 34 2.98 14.48 17.63
N PRO A 35 2.35 13.30 17.70
CA PRO A 35 2.21 12.42 16.54
C PRO A 35 1.40 13.09 15.44
N THR A 36 1.88 12.99 14.19
CA THR A 36 1.22 13.53 13.00
C THR A 36 0.66 12.45 12.09
N TRP A 37 1.28 11.26 12.10
CA TRP A 37 0.96 10.17 11.21
C TRP A 37 0.93 8.82 11.96
N LEU A 38 -0.24 8.19 11.99
CA LEU A 38 -0.42 6.81 12.44
C LEU A 38 -0.67 5.91 11.23
N HIS A 39 -0.11 4.72 11.21
CA HIS A 39 -0.32 3.72 10.17
C HIS A 39 -0.78 2.39 10.75
N PHE A 40 -1.83 1.81 10.15
CA PHE A 40 -2.28 0.46 10.45
C PHE A 40 -1.84 -0.53 9.36
N GLY A 41 -1.13 -1.58 9.77
CA GLY A 41 -0.57 -2.62 8.91
C GLY A 41 0.95 -2.63 8.92
N ALA A 42 1.55 -3.66 9.53
CA ALA A 42 3.01 -3.78 9.72
C ALA A 42 3.72 -4.51 8.57
N GLY A 43 3.04 -4.69 7.43
CA GLY A 43 3.51 -5.50 6.31
C GLY A 43 4.60 -4.87 5.45
N ASN A 44 5.00 -5.64 4.41
CA ASN A 44 6.11 -5.26 3.53
C ASN A 44 5.85 -3.95 2.76
N LEU A 45 4.63 -3.73 2.27
CA LEU A 45 4.29 -2.52 1.52
C LEU A 45 4.51 -1.25 2.35
N PHE A 46 4.06 -1.24 3.61
CA PHE A 46 4.29 -0.11 4.51
C PHE A 46 5.77 0.15 4.74
N ARG A 47 6.54 -0.89 5.06
CA ARG A 47 7.98 -0.77 5.36
C ARG A 47 8.79 -0.32 4.15
N ALA A 48 8.41 -0.80 2.95
CA ALA A 48 9.12 -0.51 1.70
C ALA A 48 8.74 0.82 1.05
N PHE A 49 7.60 1.42 1.40
CA PHE A 49 7.13 2.60 0.70
C PHE A 49 6.70 3.73 1.66
N PRO A 50 5.59 3.73 2.38
CA PRO A 50 5.25 4.83 3.28
C PRO A 50 6.35 5.17 4.31
N ALA A 51 6.97 4.16 4.92
CA ALA A 51 8.08 4.39 5.85
C ALA A 51 9.32 5.01 5.15
N VAL A 52 9.61 4.60 3.92
CA VAL A 52 10.70 5.20 3.13
C VAL A 52 10.39 6.64 2.74
N LEU A 53 9.12 6.98 2.40
CA LEU A 53 8.72 8.37 2.16
C LEU A 53 8.92 9.25 3.39
N ALA A 54 8.48 8.79 4.56
CA ALA A 54 8.72 9.50 5.82
C ALA A 54 10.21 9.67 6.12
N GLN A 55 11.03 8.64 5.84
CA GLN A 55 12.49 8.72 5.93
C GLN A 55 13.05 9.84 5.05
N ARG A 56 12.55 9.99 3.82
CA ARG A 56 12.98 11.06 2.91
C ARG A 56 12.62 12.45 3.45
N LEU A 57 11.41 12.61 3.99
CA LEU A 57 10.98 13.86 4.63
C LEU A 57 11.87 14.24 5.81
N LEU A 58 12.16 13.28 6.69
CA LEU A 58 13.06 13.48 7.83
C LEU A 58 14.49 13.84 7.38
N THR A 59 15.01 13.12 6.39
CA THR A 59 16.36 13.39 5.83
C THR A 59 16.46 14.78 5.20
N ALA A 60 15.38 15.24 4.58
CA ALA A 60 15.31 16.58 3.99
C ALA A 60 15.02 17.71 5.01
N GLY A 61 14.78 17.36 6.28
CA GLY A 61 14.42 18.32 7.32
C GLY A 61 13.05 18.98 7.12
N LEU A 62 12.14 18.30 6.39
CA LEU A 62 10.80 18.78 6.08
C LEU A 62 9.76 18.41 7.14
N THR A 63 10.12 17.53 8.06
CA THR A 63 9.35 17.14 9.24
C THR A 63 10.31 16.77 10.36
N ASP A 64 9.87 16.89 11.60
CA ASP A 64 10.56 16.42 12.80
C ASP A 64 9.90 15.19 13.43
N THR A 65 8.79 14.72 12.87
CA THR A 65 8.05 13.55 13.34
C THR A 65 8.08 12.42 12.32
N GLY A 66 8.16 11.20 12.83
CA GLY A 66 8.06 9.97 12.04
C GLY A 66 6.65 9.38 12.07
N ILE A 67 6.57 8.06 11.86
CA ILE A 67 5.31 7.30 11.83
C ILE A 67 5.20 6.43 13.06
N ILE A 68 4.02 6.38 13.67
CA ILE A 68 3.62 5.34 14.61
C ILE A 68 2.95 4.22 13.79
N CYS A 69 3.47 3.00 13.89
CA CYS A 69 2.90 1.83 13.22
C CYS A 69 2.06 1.01 14.22
N CYS A 70 0.91 0.51 13.78
CA CYS A 70 0.09 -0.40 14.57
C CYS A 70 -0.32 -1.60 13.72
N ASP A 71 -0.33 -2.79 14.28
CA ASP A 71 -0.95 -3.96 13.64
C ASP A 71 -2.00 -4.57 14.56
N GLY A 72 -3.04 -5.13 13.94
CA GLY A 72 -4.13 -5.81 14.66
C GLY A 72 -4.48 -7.16 14.04
N TYR A 73 -3.78 -7.56 12.98
CA TYR A 73 -3.98 -8.86 12.34
C TYR A 73 -2.84 -9.82 12.66
N ASP A 74 -1.61 -9.41 12.40
CA ASP A 74 -0.41 -10.24 12.58
C ASP A 74 0.61 -9.52 13.49
N GLU A 75 0.25 -9.46 14.76
CA GLU A 75 1.02 -8.74 15.78
C GLU A 75 2.41 -9.34 16.04
N GLU A 76 2.67 -10.58 15.59
CA GLU A 76 4.00 -11.20 15.64
C GLU A 76 5.02 -10.41 14.80
N LEU A 77 4.57 -9.77 13.71
CA LEU A 77 5.43 -8.89 12.92
C LEU A 77 5.93 -7.70 13.73
N ILE A 78 5.10 -7.14 14.63
CA ILE A 78 5.50 -6.03 15.52
C ILE A 78 6.69 -6.45 16.38
N ASP A 79 6.64 -7.63 16.97
CA ASP A 79 7.73 -8.09 17.83
C ASP A 79 9.00 -8.40 17.03
N ARG A 80 8.87 -9.15 15.92
CA ARG A 80 10.02 -9.72 15.21
C ARG A 80 10.64 -8.77 14.18
N CYS A 81 9.84 -7.90 13.55
CA CYS A 81 10.33 -6.99 12.51
C CYS A 81 10.58 -5.56 13.00
N TYR A 82 9.99 -5.17 14.13
CA TYR A 82 10.11 -3.80 14.64
C TYR A 82 10.77 -3.75 16.01
N ARG A 83 10.14 -4.32 17.05
CA ARG A 83 10.67 -4.24 18.43
C ARG A 83 12.04 -4.90 18.56
N ALA A 84 12.25 -6.06 17.94
CA ALA A 84 13.54 -6.75 17.93
C ALA A 84 14.67 -5.99 17.21
N CYS A 85 14.33 -4.99 16.40
CA CYS A 85 15.25 -4.18 15.58
C CYS A 85 15.25 -2.71 15.99
N ASP A 86 14.89 -2.34 17.22
CA ASP A 86 14.76 -0.95 17.66
C ASP A 86 13.89 -0.09 16.69
N HIS A 87 12.82 -0.66 16.13
CA HIS A 87 11.95 -0.07 15.10
C HIS A 87 12.67 0.31 13.80
N LEU A 88 13.89 -0.17 13.59
CA LEU A 88 14.59 -0.04 12.31
C LEU A 88 14.12 -1.13 11.35
N SER A 89 14.14 -0.82 10.07
CA SER A 89 13.95 -1.82 9.03
C SER A 89 14.97 -1.64 7.92
N LEU A 90 15.31 -2.72 7.23
CA LEU A 90 16.22 -2.69 6.11
C LEU A 90 15.41 -2.75 4.80
N SER A 91 15.40 -1.67 4.03
CA SER A 91 14.79 -1.62 2.71
C SER A 91 15.81 -2.01 1.64
N VAL A 92 15.49 -3.05 0.86
CA VAL A 92 16.32 -3.55 -0.23
C VAL A 92 15.59 -3.28 -1.55
N THR A 93 16.09 -2.31 -2.33
CA THR A 93 15.55 -2.02 -3.66
C THR A 93 16.22 -2.91 -4.70
N LEU A 94 15.42 -3.57 -5.51
CA LEU A 94 15.80 -4.58 -6.49
C LEU A 94 15.67 -4.00 -7.90
N TYR A 95 16.76 -3.98 -8.67
CA TYR A 95 16.78 -3.44 -10.02
C TYR A 95 16.78 -4.56 -11.07
N SER A 96 16.21 -4.27 -12.24
CA SER A 96 16.12 -5.21 -13.37
C SER A 96 17.49 -5.68 -13.88
N ASN A 97 18.53 -4.87 -13.72
CA ASN A 97 19.91 -5.21 -14.07
C ASN A 97 20.62 -6.13 -13.05
N GLY A 98 19.90 -6.59 -12.02
CA GLY A 98 20.44 -7.49 -10.99
C GLY A 98 21.16 -6.80 -9.84
N THR A 99 21.27 -5.47 -9.83
CA THR A 99 21.84 -4.73 -8.69
C THR A 99 20.82 -4.54 -7.58
N ILE A 100 21.29 -4.29 -6.36
CA ILE A 100 20.46 -4.00 -5.19
C ILE A 100 20.98 -2.77 -4.46
N ASN A 101 20.07 -1.94 -3.97
CA ASN A 101 20.38 -0.88 -3.00
C ASN A 101 19.85 -1.24 -1.63
N LYS A 102 20.62 -0.94 -0.60
CA LYS A 102 20.32 -1.25 0.81
C LYS A 102 20.24 0.04 1.62
N GLU A 103 19.10 0.25 2.29
CA GLU A 103 18.83 1.44 3.08
C GLU A 103 18.26 1.06 4.44
N ILE A 104 18.81 1.63 5.53
CA ILE A 104 18.25 1.50 6.87
C ILE A 104 17.20 2.58 7.06
N VAL A 105 15.97 2.17 7.32
CA VAL A 105 14.82 3.03 7.55
C VAL A 105 14.56 3.13 9.05
N ALA A 106 14.57 4.35 9.58
CA ALA A 106 14.37 4.66 11.01
C ALA A 106 13.18 5.61 11.24
N SER A 107 12.36 5.85 10.23
CA SER A 107 11.20 6.73 10.28
C SER A 107 10.03 6.18 11.09
N VAL A 108 10.00 4.87 11.36
CA VAL A 108 9.04 4.27 12.30
C VAL A 108 9.55 4.47 13.72
N THR A 109 8.84 5.27 14.50
CA THR A 109 9.29 5.69 15.83
C THR A 109 8.74 4.84 16.96
N GLU A 110 7.50 4.35 16.79
CA GLU A 110 6.81 3.44 17.71
C GLU A 110 6.13 2.33 16.89
N SER A 111 6.01 1.15 17.48
CA SER A 111 5.21 0.05 16.93
C SER A 111 4.29 -0.55 17.99
N LEU A 112 3.01 -0.58 17.67
CA LEU A 112 1.93 -0.89 18.61
C LEU A 112 1.18 -2.14 18.15
N LYS A 113 0.69 -2.90 19.12
CA LYS A 113 -0.25 -3.99 18.91
C LYS A 113 -1.67 -3.52 19.27
N LEU A 114 -2.61 -3.71 18.39
CA LEU A 114 -4.00 -3.31 18.62
C LEU A 114 -4.65 -4.04 19.81
N SER A 115 -4.14 -5.24 20.14
CA SER A 115 -4.61 -6.03 21.29
C SER A 115 -4.08 -5.54 22.62
N GLU A 116 -2.87 -4.97 22.69
CA GLU A 116 -2.14 -4.68 23.92
C GLU A 116 -2.05 -3.17 24.20
N ASP A 117 -1.80 -2.35 23.15
CA ASP A 117 -1.39 -0.94 23.29
C ASP A 117 -2.58 0.04 23.16
N GLY A 118 -3.79 -0.37 23.53
CA GLY A 118 -5.02 0.44 23.40
C GLY A 118 -4.95 1.78 24.14
N ALA A 119 -4.24 1.87 25.27
CA ALA A 119 -4.05 3.13 26.00
C ALA A 119 -3.25 4.12 25.16
N ARG A 120 -2.13 3.69 24.57
CA ARG A 120 -1.29 4.53 23.71
C ARG A 120 -2.03 4.96 22.43
N LEU A 121 -2.82 4.09 21.82
CA LEU A 121 -3.65 4.45 20.68
C LEU A 121 -4.68 5.54 21.04
N LYS A 122 -5.28 5.49 22.20
CA LYS A 122 -6.19 6.56 22.68
C LYS A 122 -5.44 7.90 22.84
N GLU A 123 -4.22 7.90 23.38
CA GLU A 123 -3.38 9.11 23.48
C GLU A 123 -3.07 9.67 22.09
N VAL A 124 -2.69 8.80 21.12
CA VAL A 124 -2.39 9.22 19.74
C VAL A 124 -3.63 9.85 19.08
N PHE A 125 -4.82 9.24 19.24
CA PHE A 125 -6.06 9.82 18.69
C PHE A 125 -6.51 11.09 19.44
N ALA A 126 -6.12 11.27 20.69
CA ALA A 126 -6.36 12.48 21.47
C ALA A 126 -5.36 13.61 21.17
N ALA A 127 -4.29 13.35 20.41
CA ALA A 127 -3.31 14.36 20.04
C ALA A 127 -3.90 15.34 19.01
N PRO A 128 -3.93 16.67 19.27
CA PRO A 128 -4.38 17.66 18.27
C PRO A 128 -3.51 17.65 16.99
N SER A 129 -2.24 17.26 17.11
CA SER A 129 -1.26 17.18 16.02
C SER A 129 -1.51 16.06 15.04
N LEU A 130 -2.31 15.04 15.38
CA LEU A 130 -2.60 13.92 14.48
C LEU A 130 -3.36 14.43 13.25
N GLN A 131 -2.76 14.28 12.08
CA GLN A 131 -3.27 14.77 10.81
C GLN A 131 -3.97 13.68 10.01
N MET A 132 -3.34 12.50 9.91
CA MET A 132 -3.86 11.41 9.12
C MET A 132 -3.58 10.03 9.73
N VAL A 133 -4.44 9.09 9.39
CA VAL A 133 -4.30 7.66 9.67
C VAL A 133 -4.29 6.91 8.36
N THR A 134 -3.24 6.13 8.09
CA THR A 134 -3.10 5.39 6.84
C THR A 134 -3.20 3.89 7.06
N PHE A 135 -3.55 3.13 6.01
CA PHE A 135 -3.84 1.70 6.13
C PHE A 135 -3.20 0.90 5.00
N THR A 136 -2.55 -0.22 5.35
CA THR A 136 -2.18 -1.31 4.44
C THR A 136 -2.63 -2.63 5.07
N ILE A 137 -3.94 -2.90 5.01
CA ILE A 137 -4.59 -4.04 5.67
C ILE A 137 -5.10 -5.08 4.67
N THR A 138 -4.73 -4.94 3.40
CA THR A 138 -5.14 -5.73 2.24
C THR A 138 -6.63 -5.62 1.93
N GLU A 139 -7.02 -6.01 0.72
CA GLU A 139 -8.44 -5.97 0.29
C GLU A 139 -9.36 -6.75 1.23
N LYS A 140 -8.88 -7.88 1.76
CA LYS A 140 -9.64 -8.71 2.70
C LYS A 140 -9.87 -8.02 4.05
N GLY A 141 -8.98 -7.15 4.46
CA GLY A 141 -9.11 -6.39 5.71
C GLY A 141 -10.32 -5.46 5.75
N TYR A 142 -10.83 -5.03 4.59
CA TYR A 142 -12.06 -4.21 4.50
C TYR A 142 -13.36 -5.01 4.54
N ALA A 143 -13.28 -6.35 4.47
CA ALA A 143 -14.47 -7.20 4.48
C ALA A 143 -15.03 -7.33 5.90
N ILE A 144 -16.18 -6.72 6.15
CA ILE A 144 -16.95 -6.85 7.41
C ILE A 144 -18.12 -7.81 7.27
N GLN A 145 -18.36 -8.29 6.07
CA GLN A 145 -19.40 -9.27 5.71
C GLN A 145 -18.78 -10.44 4.94
N ASN A 146 -19.39 -11.59 5.05
CA ASN A 146 -19.06 -12.77 4.24
C ASN A 146 -19.71 -12.69 2.85
N ASP A 147 -19.49 -13.71 2.01
CA ASP A 147 -20.06 -13.78 0.64
C ASP A 147 -21.59 -13.84 0.61
N ALA A 148 -22.24 -14.23 1.70
CA ALA A 148 -23.70 -14.21 1.87
C ALA A 148 -24.22 -12.87 2.40
N HIS A 149 -23.39 -11.81 2.42
CA HIS A 149 -23.70 -10.49 2.97
C HIS A 149 -24.07 -10.47 4.46
N ALA A 150 -23.78 -11.51 5.21
CA ALA A 150 -23.93 -11.53 6.65
C ALA A 150 -22.70 -10.92 7.33
N PHE A 151 -22.91 -10.09 8.34
CA PHE A 151 -21.81 -9.52 9.11
C PHE A 151 -21.01 -10.61 9.83
N LEU A 152 -19.69 -10.46 9.83
CA LEU A 152 -18.80 -11.33 10.58
C LEU A 152 -19.08 -11.23 12.08
N PRO A 153 -18.93 -12.31 12.87
CA PRO A 153 -19.39 -12.38 14.26
C PRO A 153 -18.93 -11.23 15.15
N ASP A 154 -17.63 -10.89 15.11
CA ASP A 154 -17.09 -9.81 15.94
C ASP A 154 -17.63 -8.43 15.55
N TYR A 155 -17.82 -8.18 14.24
CA TYR A 155 -18.44 -6.93 13.77
C TYR A 155 -19.88 -6.81 14.20
N LYS A 156 -20.65 -7.91 14.11
CA LYS A 156 -22.04 -7.94 14.57
C LYS A 156 -22.13 -7.70 16.08
N ALA A 157 -21.26 -8.36 16.86
CA ALA A 157 -21.22 -8.15 18.31
C ALA A 157 -20.91 -6.70 18.68
N ASP A 158 -19.92 -6.08 18.02
CA ASP A 158 -19.54 -4.68 18.27
C ASP A 158 -20.65 -3.69 17.85
N MET A 159 -21.39 -3.99 16.77
CA MET A 159 -22.56 -3.19 16.37
C MET A 159 -23.67 -3.22 17.43
N GLU A 160 -23.88 -4.36 18.07
CA GLU A 160 -24.93 -4.59 19.09
C GLU A 160 -24.50 -4.09 20.50
N SER A 161 -23.20 -4.11 20.83
CA SER A 161 -22.68 -3.74 22.16
C SER A 161 -22.21 -2.30 22.30
N GLY A 162 -22.00 -1.59 21.17
CA GLY A 162 -21.57 -0.19 21.18
C GLY A 162 -20.04 0.02 21.25
N PRO A 163 -19.59 1.28 21.39
CA PRO A 163 -18.20 1.66 21.18
C PRO A 163 -17.21 1.26 22.28
N ASP A 164 -17.68 0.91 23.48
CA ASP A 164 -16.81 0.86 24.67
C ASP A 164 -15.97 -0.44 24.77
N ALA A 165 -16.41 -1.53 24.15
CA ALA A 165 -15.80 -2.85 24.28
C ALA A 165 -15.58 -3.57 22.94
N CYS A 166 -15.21 -2.85 21.91
CA CYS A 166 -15.02 -3.38 20.56
C CYS A 166 -13.88 -4.39 20.46
N ARG A 167 -14.13 -5.46 19.71
CA ARG A 167 -13.17 -6.52 19.40
C ARG A 167 -12.66 -6.43 17.97
N SER A 168 -13.56 -6.11 17.04
CA SER A 168 -13.23 -6.00 15.61
C SER A 168 -12.36 -4.79 15.32
N PHE A 169 -11.62 -4.85 14.22
CA PHE A 169 -10.74 -3.76 13.78
C PHE A 169 -11.49 -2.45 13.58
N PHE A 170 -12.58 -2.46 12.78
CA PHE A 170 -13.34 -1.24 12.51
C PHE A 170 -14.17 -0.77 13.71
N GLY A 171 -14.57 -1.68 14.61
CA GLY A 171 -15.16 -1.28 15.89
C GLY A 171 -14.18 -0.47 16.73
N LYS A 172 -12.95 -0.98 16.92
CA LYS A 172 -11.89 -0.27 17.64
C LYS A 172 -11.52 1.05 16.97
N LEU A 173 -11.36 1.07 15.63
CA LEU A 173 -11.05 2.29 14.89
C LEU A 173 -12.16 3.34 15.03
N ALA A 174 -13.42 2.94 14.89
CA ALA A 174 -14.57 3.83 15.05
C ALA A 174 -14.67 4.39 16.48
N SER A 175 -14.38 3.56 17.49
CA SER A 175 -14.34 3.99 18.90
C SER A 175 -13.23 5.03 19.15
N LEU A 176 -12.04 4.84 18.58
CA LEU A 176 -10.93 5.80 18.66
C LEU A 176 -11.31 7.12 17.95
N CYS A 177 -11.88 7.07 16.76
CA CYS A 177 -12.38 8.26 16.07
C CYS A 177 -13.50 8.96 16.86
N LEU A 178 -14.41 8.20 17.48
CA LEU A 178 -15.48 8.75 18.31
C LEU A 178 -14.94 9.48 19.54
N SER A 179 -13.92 8.92 20.19
CA SER A 179 -13.28 9.58 21.33
C SER A 179 -12.68 10.94 20.94
N ARG A 180 -12.11 11.04 19.75
CA ARG A 180 -11.60 12.30 19.20
C ARG A 180 -12.71 13.30 18.88
N VAL A 181 -13.82 12.84 18.31
CA VAL A 181 -15.02 13.68 18.06
C VAL A 181 -15.56 14.24 19.39
N ARG A 182 -15.71 13.39 20.42
CA ARG A 182 -16.17 13.79 21.75
C ARG A 182 -15.24 14.77 22.45
N ALA A 183 -13.96 14.68 22.18
CA ALA A 183 -12.95 15.64 22.65
C ALA A 183 -12.95 16.98 21.87
N GLY A 184 -13.79 17.14 20.86
CA GLY A 184 -13.88 18.37 20.04
C GLY A 184 -12.63 18.63 19.18
N LEU A 185 -11.84 17.61 18.88
CA LEU A 185 -10.63 17.72 18.09
C LEU A 185 -10.92 17.76 16.58
N ALA A 186 -9.95 18.27 15.82
CA ALA A 186 -10.06 18.34 14.36
C ALA A 186 -10.28 16.95 13.74
N PRO A 187 -11.10 16.85 12.68
CA PRO A 187 -11.32 15.59 11.95
C PRO A 187 -10.03 15.07 11.32
N LEU A 188 -10.03 13.79 10.97
CA LEU A 188 -8.87 13.10 10.38
C LEU A 188 -9.13 12.69 8.92
N ALA A 189 -8.06 12.60 8.15
CA ALA A 189 -8.03 11.83 6.91
C ALA A 189 -7.69 10.37 7.23
N LEU A 190 -8.58 9.44 6.87
CA LEU A 190 -8.41 8.00 6.97
C LEU A 190 -8.09 7.47 5.56
N VAL A 191 -6.81 7.22 5.29
CA VAL A 191 -6.28 7.01 3.93
C VAL A 191 -5.92 5.55 3.72
N SER A 192 -6.70 4.82 2.94
CA SER A 192 -6.27 3.49 2.49
C SER A 192 -5.11 3.62 1.50
N LEU A 193 -4.03 2.90 1.75
CA LEU A 193 -2.88 2.72 0.85
C LEU A 193 -2.82 1.28 0.32
N ASP A 194 -3.95 0.61 0.22
CA ASP A 194 -4.04 -0.73 -0.36
C ASP A 194 -4.25 -0.67 -1.86
N ASN A 195 -3.59 -1.58 -2.59
CA ASN A 195 -3.71 -1.69 -4.03
C ASN A 195 -5.00 -2.46 -4.41
N CYS A 196 -6.14 -1.85 -4.13
CA CYS A 196 -7.45 -2.35 -4.54
C CYS A 196 -8.34 -1.19 -5.01
N SER A 197 -9.28 -1.52 -5.90
CA SER A 197 -10.23 -0.52 -6.42
C SER A 197 -11.09 0.04 -5.30
N ASP A 198 -11.38 1.33 -5.41
CA ASP A 198 -12.27 2.06 -4.49
C ASP A 198 -11.86 1.94 -3.01
N ASN A 199 -10.56 1.91 -2.74
CA ASN A 199 -10.01 1.64 -1.42
C ASN A 199 -10.55 2.60 -0.34
N GLY A 200 -10.61 3.90 -0.58
CA GLY A 200 -11.21 4.89 0.33
C GLY A 200 -12.72 4.67 0.53
N VAL A 201 -13.45 4.28 -0.54
CA VAL A 201 -14.89 3.97 -0.45
C VAL A 201 -15.13 2.70 0.39
N ARG A 202 -14.27 1.70 0.26
CA ARG A 202 -14.33 0.46 1.08
C ARG A 202 -14.14 0.77 2.55
N LEU A 203 -13.15 1.61 2.86
CA LEU A 203 -12.87 2.08 4.22
C LEU A 203 -14.05 2.88 4.80
N GLU A 204 -14.58 3.86 4.05
CA GLU A 204 -15.76 4.63 4.46
C GLU A 204 -16.96 3.70 4.70
N ARG A 205 -17.18 2.73 3.83
CA ARG A 205 -18.29 1.78 3.96
C ARG A 205 -18.21 0.97 5.24
N ALA A 206 -17.03 0.45 5.58
CA ALA A 206 -16.84 -0.31 6.81
C ALA A 206 -17.11 0.55 8.05
N MET A 207 -16.58 1.77 8.08
CA MET A 207 -16.82 2.73 9.15
C MET A 207 -18.30 3.12 9.24
N ARG A 208 -18.97 3.32 8.10
CA ARG A 208 -20.38 3.66 8.03
C ARG A 208 -21.27 2.57 8.60
N TYR A 209 -21.06 1.30 8.25
CA TYR A 209 -21.87 0.21 8.79
C TYR A 209 -21.78 0.14 10.31
N MET A 210 -20.57 0.24 10.86
CA MET A 210 -20.33 0.22 12.31
C MET A 210 -21.03 1.38 13.02
N THR A 211 -20.77 2.59 12.57
CA THR A 211 -21.27 3.81 13.23
C THR A 211 -22.78 4.02 13.03
N GLN A 212 -23.32 3.59 11.88
CA GLN A 212 -24.76 3.61 11.65
C GLN A 212 -25.51 2.66 12.59
N ALA A 213 -24.98 1.46 12.83
CA ALA A 213 -25.55 0.54 13.80
C ALA A 213 -25.53 1.15 15.22
N TRP A 214 -24.42 1.76 15.62
CA TRP A 214 -24.33 2.44 16.91
C TRP A 214 -25.35 3.59 17.06
N MET A 215 -25.55 4.38 16.00
CA MET A 215 -26.55 5.44 16.01
C MET A 215 -27.98 4.86 16.13
N GLN A 216 -28.30 3.80 15.39
CA GLN A 216 -29.60 3.13 15.43
C GLN A 216 -29.91 2.53 16.83
N HIS A 217 -28.89 2.04 17.53
CA HIS A 217 -29.01 1.52 18.90
C HIS A 217 -28.92 2.61 19.97
N GLY A 218 -28.73 3.89 19.61
CA GLY A 218 -28.66 5.01 20.55
C GLY A 218 -27.35 5.13 21.31
N PHE A 219 -26.27 4.45 20.90
CA PHE A 219 -24.93 4.56 21.51
C PHE A 219 -24.23 5.86 21.15
N ILE A 220 -24.54 6.41 19.97
CA ILE A 220 -24.01 7.68 19.48
C ILE A 220 -25.16 8.55 18.94
N THR A 221 -24.91 9.86 18.93
CA THR A 221 -25.86 10.83 18.38
C THR A 221 -25.75 10.92 16.86
N GLU A 222 -26.74 11.54 16.20
CA GLU A 222 -26.70 11.84 14.77
C GLU A 222 -25.54 12.79 14.42
N ASP A 223 -25.23 13.77 15.26
CA ASP A 223 -24.11 14.68 15.09
C ASP A 223 -22.76 13.96 15.18
N GLU A 224 -22.62 13.00 16.11
CA GLU A 224 -21.42 12.16 16.23
C GLU A 224 -21.26 11.27 14.99
N TYR A 225 -22.35 10.63 14.52
CA TYR A 225 -22.35 9.87 13.28
C TYR A 225 -21.94 10.74 12.07
N PHE A 226 -22.52 11.93 11.95
CA PHE A 226 -22.18 12.87 10.89
C PHE A 226 -20.70 13.27 10.97
N ALA A 227 -20.19 13.54 12.15
CA ALA A 227 -18.77 13.87 12.35
C ALA A 227 -17.85 12.72 11.91
N LEU A 228 -18.18 11.49 12.26
CA LEU A 228 -17.39 10.29 11.91
C LEU A 228 -17.36 10.03 10.40
N ILE A 229 -18.47 10.28 9.69
CA ILE A 229 -18.60 9.87 8.27
C ILE A 229 -18.42 11.05 7.29
N LYS A 230 -18.72 12.28 7.71
CA LYS A 230 -18.72 13.44 6.81
C LYS A 230 -17.67 14.50 7.15
N LYS A 231 -17.26 14.63 8.41
CA LYS A 231 -16.17 15.53 8.77
C LYS A 231 -14.82 14.83 8.66
N ASN A 232 -14.68 13.59 9.13
CA ASN A 232 -13.58 12.74 8.71
C ASN A 232 -13.67 12.49 7.21
N THR A 233 -12.54 12.33 6.57
CA THR A 233 -12.46 12.07 5.13
C THR A 233 -11.87 10.69 4.87
N TYR A 234 -12.20 10.14 3.70
CA TYR A 234 -11.76 8.81 3.26
C TYR A 234 -11.17 8.94 1.85
N PRO A 235 -9.98 9.60 1.73
CA PRO A 235 -9.38 9.86 0.44
C PRO A 235 -9.17 8.59 -0.36
N LEU A 236 -9.44 8.63 -1.66
CA LEU A 236 -8.97 7.59 -2.57
C LEU A 236 -7.46 7.68 -2.75
N SER A 237 -6.82 6.55 -2.91
CA SER A 237 -5.42 6.51 -3.34
C SER A 237 -5.21 5.55 -4.50
N MET A 238 -4.20 5.83 -5.30
CA MET A 238 -3.60 4.88 -6.22
C MET A 238 -2.16 4.66 -5.78
N ILE A 239 -1.89 3.49 -5.26
CA ILE A 239 -0.55 3.04 -4.89
C ILE A 239 -0.06 2.02 -5.89
N ASP A 240 1.19 2.18 -6.30
CA ASP A 240 1.84 1.27 -7.24
C ASP A 240 3.29 1.05 -6.82
N LYS A 241 3.53 -0.08 -6.20
CA LYS A 241 4.83 -0.56 -5.72
C LYS A 241 4.75 -2.06 -5.51
N ILE A 242 5.61 -2.80 -6.16
CA ILE A 242 5.72 -4.25 -5.93
C ILE A 242 6.72 -4.48 -4.79
N THR A 243 6.29 -5.27 -3.82
CA THR A 243 7.11 -5.67 -2.66
C THR A 243 7.13 -7.19 -2.57
N PRO A 244 8.07 -7.84 -3.28
CA PRO A 244 8.19 -9.28 -3.23
C PRO A 244 8.43 -9.79 -1.82
N HIS A 245 8.01 -11.02 -1.54
CA HIS A 245 8.37 -11.66 -0.28
C HIS A 245 9.89 -11.68 -0.09
N PRO A 246 10.39 -11.61 1.16
CA PRO A 246 11.78 -11.88 1.45
C PRO A 246 12.21 -13.23 0.84
N ASP A 247 13.35 -13.25 0.15
CA ASP A 247 13.87 -14.47 -0.48
C ASP A 247 15.29 -14.83 0.01
N GLU A 248 15.66 -16.09 -0.18
CA GLU A 248 16.93 -16.63 0.29
C GLU A 248 18.16 -15.98 -0.36
N ARG A 249 18.06 -15.47 -1.60
CA ARG A 249 19.17 -14.80 -2.30
C ARG A 249 19.53 -13.50 -1.60
N ILE A 250 18.51 -12.72 -1.24
CA ILE A 250 18.68 -11.46 -0.51
C ILE A 250 19.11 -11.75 0.94
N ALA A 251 18.49 -12.72 1.61
CA ALA A 251 18.91 -13.16 2.93
C ALA A 251 20.39 -13.55 2.96
N LYS A 252 20.84 -14.32 1.96
CA LYS A 252 22.24 -14.71 1.81
C LYS A 252 23.15 -13.48 1.59
N ALA A 253 22.79 -12.58 0.69
CA ALA A 253 23.59 -11.38 0.41
C ALA A 253 23.76 -10.51 1.68
N LEU A 254 22.70 -10.35 2.47
CA LEU A 254 22.75 -9.62 3.75
C LEU A 254 23.60 -10.36 4.80
N THR A 255 23.50 -11.69 4.84
CA THR A 255 24.30 -12.51 5.75
C THR A 255 25.79 -12.47 5.36
N ASP A 256 26.11 -12.50 4.06
CA ASP A 256 27.47 -12.36 3.55
C ASP A 256 28.06 -10.97 3.90
N ASP A 257 27.23 -9.93 3.95
CA ASP A 257 27.62 -8.61 4.49
C ASP A 257 27.81 -8.61 6.03
N GLY A 258 27.43 -9.69 6.71
CA GLY A 258 27.51 -9.84 8.17
C GLY A 258 26.26 -9.37 8.93
N VAL A 259 25.11 -9.18 8.27
CA VAL A 259 23.84 -8.83 8.93
C VAL A 259 23.29 -10.08 9.64
N GLU A 260 23.03 -9.95 10.94
CA GLU A 260 22.48 -11.01 11.78
C GLU A 260 20.94 -11.07 11.65
N GLY A 261 20.40 -12.28 11.67
CA GLY A 261 18.94 -12.49 11.67
C GLY A 261 18.24 -12.18 10.34
N ALA A 262 18.97 -12.14 9.21
CA ALA A 262 18.42 -11.85 7.89
C ALA A 262 17.53 -12.98 7.31
N GLN A 263 17.44 -14.14 7.97
CA GLN A 263 16.62 -15.23 7.46
C GLN A 263 15.13 -14.90 7.53
N PRO A 264 14.37 -15.13 6.45
CA PRO A 264 12.92 -15.02 6.48
C PRO A 264 12.28 -16.01 7.44
N PHE A 265 11.12 -15.65 7.96
CA PHE A 265 10.30 -16.51 8.82
C PHE A 265 8.84 -16.44 8.41
N VAL A 266 8.08 -17.43 8.80
CA VAL A 266 6.64 -17.46 8.66
C VAL A 266 6.00 -17.31 10.04
N THR A 267 5.02 -16.42 10.15
CA THR A 267 4.26 -16.21 11.39
C THR A 267 3.19 -17.28 11.58
N GLU A 268 2.59 -17.35 12.74
CA GLU A 268 1.43 -18.23 13.00
C GLU A 268 0.24 -17.89 12.09
N LYS A 269 0.09 -16.64 11.65
CA LYS A 269 -0.94 -16.20 10.70
C LYS A 269 -0.60 -16.50 9.23
N GLY A 270 0.60 -17.03 8.96
CA GLY A 270 1.08 -17.35 7.62
C GLY A 270 1.71 -16.19 6.85
N SER A 271 1.98 -15.05 7.51
CA SER A 271 2.72 -13.95 6.88
C SER A 271 4.21 -14.29 6.79
N VAL A 272 4.83 -13.92 5.68
CA VAL A 272 6.29 -14.03 5.51
C VAL A 272 6.95 -12.72 5.94
N GLY A 273 7.73 -12.78 7.01
CA GLY A 273 8.45 -11.65 7.61
C GLY A 273 9.96 -11.81 7.52
N ALA A 274 10.69 -10.71 7.58
CA ALA A 274 12.13 -10.62 7.79
C ALA A 274 12.47 -9.26 8.40
N ILE A 275 13.68 -9.09 8.92
CA ILE A 275 14.18 -7.78 9.36
C ILE A 275 14.38 -6.80 8.19
N TYR A 276 14.33 -7.29 6.96
CA TYR A 276 14.39 -6.52 5.74
C TYR A 276 13.08 -6.65 4.94
N VAL A 277 12.93 -5.78 3.95
CA VAL A 277 11.84 -5.82 2.99
C VAL A 277 12.39 -5.58 1.59
N ASN A 278 11.90 -6.37 0.63
CA ASN A 278 12.22 -6.22 -0.77
C ASN A 278 11.25 -5.27 -1.46
N SER A 279 11.74 -4.45 -2.38
CA SER A 279 10.89 -3.66 -3.25
C SER A 279 11.54 -3.46 -4.62
N GLU A 280 10.72 -3.29 -5.65
CA GLU A 280 11.19 -2.78 -6.94
C GLU A 280 11.62 -1.30 -6.84
N ASN A 281 12.31 -0.79 -7.89
CA ASN A 281 12.66 0.64 -7.96
C ASN A 281 11.45 1.51 -8.31
N PRO A 282 10.61 1.22 -9.34
CA PRO A 282 9.46 2.04 -9.68
C PRO A 282 8.45 2.17 -8.54
N HIS A 283 7.85 3.35 -8.42
CA HIS A 283 6.81 3.60 -7.42
C HIS A 283 5.98 4.82 -7.77
N TYR A 284 4.66 4.70 -7.56
CA TYR A 284 3.72 5.81 -7.69
C TYR A 284 2.76 5.80 -6.50
N LEU A 285 2.50 6.98 -5.96
CA LEU A 285 1.46 7.18 -4.95
C LEU A 285 0.70 8.47 -5.26
N LEU A 286 -0.57 8.32 -5.55
CA LEU A 286 -1.51 9.42 -5.67
C LEU A 286 -2.51 9.32 -4.54
N ILE A 287 -2.87 10.46 -3.95
CA ILE A 287 -3.87 10.54 -2.89
C ILE A 287 -4.80 11.70 -3.21
N GLU A 288 -6.10 11.48 -3.02
CA GLU A 288 -7.11 12.53 -3.11
C GLU A 288 -6.83 13.63 -2.07
N ASN A 289 -6.83 14.89 -2.52
CA ASN A 289 -6.62 16.03 -1.63
C ASN A 289 -7.85 16.28 -0.74
N ALA A 290 -7.96 15.51 0.33
CA ALA A 290 -9.03 15.62 1.31
C ALA A 290 -8.47 15.40 2.73
N PHE A 291 -7.69 16.35 3.20
CA PHE A 291 -6.99 16.32 4.50
C PHE A 291 -7.50 17.43 5.42
N PRO A 292 -8.53 17.20 6.23
CA PRO A 292 -9.20 18.24 7.03
C PRO A 292 -8.32 18.83 8.14
N ASN A 293 -7.27 18.12 8.56
CA ASN A 293 -6.28 18.58 9.56
C ASN A 293 -4.85 18.67 8.97
N GLY A 294 -4.75 18.84 7.65
CA GLY A 294 -3.44 18.82 6.96
C GLY A 294 -2.84 17.41 6.83
N HIS A 295 -1.62 17.37 6.31
CA HIS A 295 -0.80 16.17 6.15
C HIS A 295 0.68 16.53 6.15
N PRO A 296 1.60 15.60 6.42
CA PRO A 296 3.04 15.82 6.18
C PRO A 296 3.29 16.21 4.71
N PRO A 297 4.33 16.97 4.38
CA PRO A 297 4.55 17.49 3.03
C PRO A 297 5.00 16.39 2.04
N LEU A 298 4.13 15.41 1.82
CA LEU A 298 4.38 14.18 1.02
C LEU A 298 4.74 14.50 -0.44
N GLU A 299 4.26 15.61 -0.98
CA GLU A 299 4.53 16.08 -2.35
C GLU A 299 6.02 16.33 -2.56
N GLN A 300 6.74 16.73 -1.50
CA GLN A 300 8.18 16.93 -1.55
C GLN A 300 8.99 15.63 -1.73
N CYS A 301 8.30 14.49 -1.58
CA CYS A 301 8.88 13.15 -1.78
C CYS A 301 8.28 12.42 -2.98
N GLY A 302 7.60 13.15 -3.88
CA GLY A 302 7.06 12.61 -5.12
C GLY A 302 5.67 11.98 -5.00
N VAL A 303 4.98 12.14 -3.87
CA VAL A 303 3.56 11.79 -3.77
C VAL A 303 2.73 12.86 -4.48
N ILE A 304 1.78 12.44 -5.28
CA ILE A 304 0.88 13.33 -6.01
C ILE A 304 -0.41 13.49 -5.20
N ILE A 305 -0.58 14.65 -4.56
CA ILE A 305 -1.84 15.02 -3.90
C ILE A 305 -2.70 15.76 -4.91
N THR A 306 -3.87 15.20 -5.27
CA THR A 306 -4.66 15.70 -6.38
C THR A 306 -6.16 15.49 -6.18
N ARG A 307 -6.96 15.83 -7.19
CA ARG A 307 -8.41 15.61 -7.15
C ARG A 307 -8.77 14.14 -7.33
N ARG A 308 -9.91 13.74 -6.77
CA ARG A 308 -10.43 12.37 -6.83
C ARG A 308 -10.50 11.82 -8.26
N ASP A 309 -11.02 12.60 -9.21
CA ASP A 309 -11.16 12.18 -10.60
C ASP A 309 -9.81 11.87 -11.28
N ILE A 310 -8.73 12.53 -10.85
CA ILE A 310 -7.37 12.27 -11.34
C ILE A 310 -6.83 10.97 -10.72
N VAL A 311 -7.09 10.72 -9.44
CA VAL A 311 -6.72 9.44 -8.80
C VAL A 311 -7.43 8.27 -9.49
N GLU A 312 -8.74 8.41 -9.77
CA GLU A 312 -9.54 7.41 -10.48
C GLU A 312 -9.02 7.15 -11.91
N LYS A 313 -8.69 8.21 -12.66
CA LYS A 313 -8.08 8.08 -14.00
C LYS A 313 -6.73 7.39 -13.95
N SER A 314 -5.89 7.70 -12.96
CA SER A 314 -4.58 7.05 -12.80
C SER A 314 -4.71 5.56 -12.49
N ALA A 315 -5.67 5.20 -11.63
CA ALA A 315 -5.99 3.81 -11.36
C ALA A 315 -6.52 3.10 -12.63
N GLN A 316 -7.39 3.75 -13.41
CA GLN A 316 -7.91 3.22 -14.66
C GLN A 316 -6.80 3.05 -15.71
N MET A 317 -5.90 4.02 -15.87
CA MET A 317 -4.73 3.95 -16.74
C MET A 317 -3.90 2.69 -16.43
N LYS A 318 -3.57 2.46 -15.17
CA LYS A 318 -2.82 1.29 -14.73
C LYS A 318 -3.57 -0.02 -14.99
N VAL A 319 -4.85 -0.09 -14.57
CA VAL A 319 -5.64 -1.32 -14.54
C VAL A 319 -6.14 -1.73 -15.93
N ALA A 320 -6.52 -0.77 -16.77
CA ALA A 320 -7.18 -1.05 -18.05
C ALA A 320 -6.26 -0.84 -19.28
N THR A 321 -5.06 -0.25 -19.09
CA THR A 321 -4.22 0.10 -20.24
C THR A 321 -2.75 -0.27 -20.05
N CYS A 322 -2.06 0.29 -19.03
CA CYS A 322 -0.60 0.35 -19.04
C CYS A 322 0.08 -0.82 -18.29
N MET A 323 -0.64 -1.63 -17.50
CA MET A 323 0.00 -2.70 -16.74
C MET A 323 -0.85 -3.99 -16.71
N ASN A 324 -2.02 -3.97 -16.08
CA ASN A 324 -2.74 -5.20 -15.78
C ASN A 324 -3.24 -6.00 -17.00
N PRO A 325 -3.53 -5.40 -18.17
CA PRO A 325 -3.83 -6.18 -19.38
C PRO A 325 -2.64 -7.04 -19.81
N MET A 326 -1.42 -6.49 -19.78
CA MET A 326 -0.20 -7.22 -20.14
C MET A 326 0.12 -8.32 -19.13
N ASP A 327 -0.08 -8.06 -17.83
CA ASP A 327 -0.01 -9.12 -16.80
C ASP A 327 -0.91 -10.30 -17.15
N THR A 328 -2.15 -10.01 -17.59
CA THR A 328 -3.12 -11.06 -17.92
C THR A 328 -2.69 -11.83 -19.16
N ALA A 329 -2.22 -11.13 -20.19
CA ALA A 329 -1.72 -11.77 -21.41
C ALA A 329 -0.51 -12.66 -21.12
N LEU A 330 0.49 -12.15 -20.41
CA LEU A 330 1.66 -12.94 -19.99
C LEU A 330 1.22 -14.12 -19.12
N GLY A 331 0.32 -13.90 -18.13
CA GLY A 331 -0.20 -14.98 -17.29
C GLY A 331 -0.81 -16.14 -18.08
N ILE A 332 -1.66 -15.83 -19.06
CA ILE A 332 -2.34 -16.84 -19.88
C ILE A 332 -1.35 -17.57 -20.80
N PHE A 333 -0.63 -16.81 -21.65
CA PHE A 333 0.26 -17.41 -22.64
C PHE A 333 1.50 -18.03 -22.00
N GLY A 334 2.00 -17.46 -20.91
CA GLY A 334 3.10 -18.03 -20.14
C GLY A 334 2.75 -19.39 -19.54
N CYS A 335 1.54 -19.54 -18.99
CA CYS A 335 1.04 -20.85 -18.54
C CYS A 335 0.95 -21.87 -19.69
N MET A 336 0.42 -21.46 -20.84
CA MET A 336 0.29 -22.33 -22.02
C MET A 336 1.64 -22.78 -22.57
N LEU A 337 2.66 -21.91 -22.50
CA LEU A 337 4.03 -22.18 -22.98
C LEU A 337 4.93 -22.82 -21.92
N GLY A 338 4.44 -23.00 -20.68
CA GLY A 338 5.15 -23.65 -19.59
C GLY A 338 6.18 -22.77 -18.87
N TYR A 339 6.08 -21.42 -18.98
CA TYR A 339 6.89 -20.51 -18.21
C TYR A 339 6.50 -20.52 -16.72
N THR A 340 7.46 -20.26 -15.86
CA THR A 340 7.28 -20.20 -14.40
C THR A 340 7.62 -18.83 -13.80
N GLN A 341 8.19 -17.92 -14.62
CA GLN A 341 8.56 -16.57 -14.22
C GLN A 341 8.29 -15.59 -15.36
N VAL A 342 7.66 -14.47 -15.06
CA VAL A 342 7.41 -13.38 -16.02
C VAL A 342 8.70 -12.82 -16.59
N SER A 343 9.77 -12.72 -15.80
CA SER A 343 11.08 -12.27 -16.29
C SER A 343 11.72 -13.21 -17.32
N ALA A 344 11.31 -14.47 -17.36
CA ALA A 344 11.72 -15.41 -18.41
C ALA A 344 10.90 -15.22 -19.69
N GLU A 345 9.61 -14.93 -19.58
CA GLU A 345 8.72 -14.58 -20.70
C GLU A 345 9.22 -13.34 -21.44
N MET A 346 9.76 -12.35 -20.72
CA MET A 346 10.34 -11.13 -21.31
C MET A 346 11.60 -11.37 -22.15
N LYS A 347 12.12 -12.59 -22.20
CA LYS A 347 13.19 -13.01 -23.14
C LYS A 347 12.64 -13.66 -24.41
N ASP A 348 11.35 -14.01 -24.42
CA ASP A 348 10.64 -14.55 -25.57
C ASP A 348 10.16 -13.41 -26.46
N LYS A 349 10.71 -13.35 -27.70
CA LYS A 349 10.40 -12.26 -28.64
C LYS A 349 8.92 -12.22 -29.05
N GLU A 350 8.27 -13.37 -29.13
CA GLU A 350 6.85 -13.43 -29.54
C GLU A 350 5.95 -12.91 -28.43
N LEU A 351 6.24 -13.26 -27.17
CA LEU A 351 5.50 -12.72 -26.03
C LEU A 351 5.71 -11.22 -25.85
N VAL A 352 6.95 -10.75 -25.99
CA VAL A 352 7.24 -9.31 -25.94
C VAL A 352 6.53 -8.58 -27.08
N ASN A 353 6.56 -9.11 -28.31
CA ASN A 353 5.82 -8.54 -29.44
C ASN A 353 4.31 -8.49 -29.16
N LEU A 354 3.75 -9.57 -28.63
CA LEU A 354 2.32 -9.63 -28.29
C LEU A 354 1.92 -8.51 -27.32
N ILE A 355 2.58 -8.43 -26.17
CA ILE A 355 2.21 -7.43 -25.15
C ILE A 355 2.51 -6.00 -25.59
N THR A 356 3.59 -5.78 -26.35
CA THR A 356 3.91 -4.46 -26.91
C THR A 356 2.82 -3.99 -27.87
N ARG A 357 2.41 -4.83 -28.80
CA ARG A 357 1.34 -4.49 -29.75
C ARG A 357 -0.03 -4.36 -29.09
N LEU A 358 -0.33 -5.23 -28.11
CA LEU A 358 -1.56 -5.11 -27.32
C LEU A 358 -1.60 -3.76 -26.59
N SER A 359 -0.51 -3.37 -25.95
CA SER A 359 -0.45 -2.12 -25.20
C SER A 359 -0.39 -0.89 -26.11
N GLU A 360 0.60 -0.80 -27.00
CA GLU A 360 0.83 0.41 -27.81
C GLU A 360 -0.22 0.63 -28.89
N ASN A 361 -0.65 -0.44 -29.59
CA ASN A 361 -1.51 -0.31 -30.76
C ASN A 361 -3.00 -0.37 -30.39
N GLU A 362 -3.36 -1.10 -29.33
CA GLU A 362 -4.78 -1.31 -29.01
C GLU A 362 -5.20 -0.64 -27.70
N ALA A 363 -4.38 -0.70 -26.63
CA ALA A 363 -4.79 -0.14 -25.35
C ALA A 363 -4.48 1.37 -25.22
N MET A 364 -3.28 1.83 -25.60
CA MET A 364 -2.85 3.22 -25.47
C MET A 364 -3.73 4.24 -26.20
N PRO A 365 -4.26 3.98 -27.43
CA PRO A 365 -5.16 4.93 -28.06
C PRO A 365 -6.44 5.24 -27.28
N MET A 366 -6.79 4.39 -26.30
CA MET A 366 -7.97 4.54 -25.41
C MET A 366 -7.60 4.82 -23.97
N VAL A 367 -6.35 5.21 -23.70
CA VAL A 367 -5.88 5.43 -22.33
C VAL A 367 -6.66 6.57 -21.65
N ALA A 368 -7.00 6.34 -20.39
CA ALA A 368 -7.49 7.40 -19.52
C ALA A 368 -6.28 8.20 -19.01
N ASP A 369 -5.87 9.22 -19.76
CA ASP A 369 -4.74 10.08 -19.39
C ASP A 369 -5.09 10.92 -18.16
N PRO A 370 -4.39 10.70 -17.01
CA PRO A 370 -4.63 11.49 -15.81
C PRO A 370 -3.99 12.89 -15.85
N GLY A 371 -3.06 13.15 -16.79
CA GLY A 371 -2.34 14.42 -16.93
C GLY A 371 -1.28 14.68 -15.84
N VAL A 372 -1.09 13.79 -14.88
CA VAL A 372 -0.11 13.90 -13.76
C VAL A 372 0.91 12.77 -13.75
N ILE A 373 0.63 11.71 -14.48
CA ILE A 373 1.55 10.61 -14.82
C ILE A 373 1.48 10.49 -16.33
N ASP A 374 2.62 10.43 -16.99
CA ASP A 374 2.70 10.16 -18.42
C ASP A 374 2.42 8.67 -18.69
N PRO A 375 1.33 8.31 -19.40
CA PRO A 375 0.99 6.91 -19.64
C PRO A 375 2.03 6.15 -20.47
N GLU A 376 2.70 6.81 -21.44
CA GLU A 376 3.74 6.18 -22.26
C GLU A 376 4.97 5.88 -21.43
N ALA A 377 5.43 6.84 -20.62
CA ALA A 377 6.55 6.62 -19.72
C ALA A 377 6.27 5.51 -18.70
N PHE A 378 5.05 5.47 -18.15
CA PHE A 378 4.62 4.42 -17.25
C PHE A 378 4.62 3.04 -17.92
N LEU A 379 4.08 2.93 -19.14
CA LEU A 379 4.08 1.69 -19.91
C LEU A 379 5.51 1.22 -20.20
N HIS A 380 6.39 2.11 -20.65
CA HIS A 380 7.78 1.78 -20.94
C HIS A 380 8.53 1.30 -19.69
N GLU A 381 8.25 1.88 -18.52
CA GLU A 381 8.80 1.42 -17.24
C GLU A 381 8.31 -0.01 -16.90
N VAL A 382 7.03 -0.29 -17.13
CA VAL A 382 6.46 -1.63 -16.89
C VAL A 382 7.14 -2.66 -17.78
N LEU A 383 7.22 -2.39 -19.09
CA LEU A 383 7.79 -3.32 -20.07
C LEU A 383 9.32 -3.46 -19.95
N GLY A 384 10.02 -2.36 -19.64
CA GLY A 384 11.48 -2.31 -19.63
C GLY A 384 12.13 -2.61 -18.28
N GLU A 385 11.45 -2.32 -17.18
CA GLU A 385 12.03 -2.46 -15.84
C GLU A 385 11.31 -3.46 -14.94
N ARG A 386 9.97 -3.47 -14.94
CA ARG A 386 9.22 -4.34 -14.00
C ARG A 386 9.21 -5.78 -14.48
N TYR A 387 8.65 -6.05 -15.64
CA TYR A 387 8.51 -7.42 -16.13
C TYR A 387 9.85 -8.15 -16.35
N PRO A 388 10.92 -7.51 -16.86
CA PRO A 388 12.23 -8.16 -16.97
C PRO A 388 12.95 -8.40 -15.64
N ASN A 389 12.48 -7.82 -14.51
CA ASN A 389 13.17 -7.86 -13.24
C ASN A 389 13.20 -9.30 -12.66
N PRO A 390 14.38 -9.94 -12.55
CA PRO A 390 14.49 -11.34 -12.12
C PRO A 390 14.24 -11.53 -10.61
N PHE A 391 14.17 -10.44 -9.85
CA PHE A 391 13.87 -10.48 -8.42
C PHE A 391 12.38 -10.42 -8.13
N LEU A 392 11.56 -9.97 -9.08
CA LEU A 392 10.11 -10.03 -8.95
C LEU A 392 9.68 -11.48 -9.21
N GLN A 393 9.30 -12.17 -8.15
CA GLN A 393 8.90 -13.59 -8.20
C GLN A 393 7.47 -13.74 -8.73
N ASP A 394 7.14 -13.01 -9.80
CA ASP A 394 5.83 -13.14 -10.44
C ASP A 394 5.81 -14.35 -11.36
N SER A 395 4.85 -15.24 -11.11
CA SER A 395 4.63 -16.40 -11.94
C SER A 395 3.39 -16.23 -12.81
N PRO A 396 3.42 -16.73 -14.06
CA PRO A 396 2.24 -16.78 -14.92
C PRO A 396 1.06 -17.46 -14.23
N GLN A 397 1.30 -18.55 -13.48
CA GLN A 397 0.29 -19.31 -12.78
C GLN A 397 -0.46 -18.45 -11.75
N ARG A 398 0.27 -17.66 -10.96
CA ARG A 398 -0.33 -16.72 -10.00
C ARG A 398 -1.12 -15.62 -10.71
N THR A 399 -0.56 -15.08 -11.79
CA THR A 399 -1.17 -14.01 -12.55
C THR A 399 -2.41 -14.47 -13.31
N ALA A 400 -2.44 -15.72 -13.80
CA ALA A 400 -3.60 -16.30 -14.46
C ALA A 400 -4.72 -16.74 -13.50
N THR A 401 -4.49 -16.77 -12.20
CA THR A 401 -5.55 -17.11 -11.22
C THR A 401 -6.71 -16.12 -11.35
N ASP A 402 -7.96 -16.61 -11.32
CA ASP A 402 -9.18 -15.81 -11.43
C ASP A 402 -9.29 -14.95 -12.71
N THR A 403 -8.73 -15.40 -13.83
CA THR A 403 -8.73 -14.66 -15.11
C THR A 403 -10.13 -14.22 -15.52
N SER A 404 -11.15 -15.04 -15.35
CA SER A 404 -12.54 -14.70 -15.68
C SER A 404 -13.06 -13.45 -14.96
N ARG A 405 -12.61 -13.19 -13.74
CA ARG A 405 -12.93 -11.97 -12.99
C ARG A 405 -12.09 -10.77 -13.42
N LYS A 406 -10.92 -11.01 -13.99
CA LYS A 406 -9.95 -9.96 -14.38
C LYS A 406 -10.22 -9.41 -15.77
N ILE A 407 -10.81 -10.17 -16.69
CA ILE A 407 -11.02 -9.78 -18.09
C ILE A 407 -11.85 -8.49 -18.19
N ALA A 408 -12.99 -8.42 -17.52
CA ALA A 408 -13.88 -7.28 -17.62
C ALA A 408 -13.21 -5.93 -17.19
N PRO A 409 -12.56 -5.81 -16.02
CA PRO A 409 -11.91 -4.57 -15.63
C PRO A 409 -10.63 -4.28 -16.43
N ARG A 410 -9.92 -5.28 -16.94
CA ARG A 410 -8.63 -5.12 -17.61
C ARG A 410 -8.74 -4.87 -19.12
N PHE A 411 -9.71 -5.48 -19.79
CA PHE A 411 -9.90 -5.35 -21.24
C PHE A 411 -11.24 -4.71 -21.60
N GLY A 412 -12.29 -4.96 -20.82
CA GLY A 412 -13.64 -4.48 -21.09
C GLY A 412 -13.70 -2.96 -21.19
N THR A 413 -12.99 -2.23 -20.32
CA THR A 413 -12.95 -0.76 -20.37
C THR A 413 -12.42 -0.25 -21.70
N THR A 414 -11.33 -0.81 -22.20
CA THR A 414 -10.73 -0.46 -23.50
C THR A 414 -11.69 -0.82 -24.66
N LEU A 415 -12.27 -2.02 -24.63
CA LEU A 415 -13.26 -2.45 -25.65
C LEU A 415 -14.47 -1.51 -25.69
N TYR A 416 -15.04 -1.16 -24.54
CA TYR A 416 -16.15 -0.22 -24.45
C TYR A 416 -15.78 1.19 -24.94
N ALA A 417 -14.54 1.63 -24.65
CA ALA A 417 -14.05 2.92 -25.13
C ALA A 417 -14.00 2.96 -26.65
N TYR A 418 -13.52 1.90 -27.32
CA TYR A 418 -13.57 1.79 -28.78
C TYR A 418 -15.02 1.76 -29.31
N TYR A 419 -15.87 0.95 -28.70
CA TYR A 419 -17.27 0.85 -29.13
C TYR A 419 -18.03 2.17 -29.03
N ASN A 420 -17.80 2.94 -27.98
CA ASN A 420 -18.46 4.21 -27.73
C ASN A 420 -17.76 5.42 -28.38
N SER A 421 -16.58 5.22 -28.99
CA SER A 421 -15.83 6.32 -29.59
C SER A 421 -16.57 6.92 -30.80
N MET A 422 -16.63 8.25 -30.82
CA MET A 422 -17.15 9.00 -31.97
C MET A 422 -16.08 9.27 -33.05
N LEU A 423 -14.81 9.01 -32.77
CA LEU A 423 -13.70 9.26 -33.69
C LEU A 423 -13.67 8.17 -34.79
N PRO A 424 -13.67 8.56 -36.08
CA PRO A 424 -13.61 7.58 -37.17
C PRO A 424 -12.37 6.67 -37.13
N ALA A 425 -11.21 7.20 -36.72
CA ALA A 425 -9.98 6.45 -36.61
C ALA A 425 -10.15 5.28 -35.61
N HIS A 426 -10.77 5.52 -34.44
CA HIS A 426 -11.00 4.47 -33.44
C HIS A 426 -11.99 3.41 -33.94
N ARG A 427 -13.05 3.82 -34.66
CA ARG A 427 -14.02 2.89 -35.25
C ARG A 427 -13.42 2.03 -36.36
N ALA A 428 -12.40 2.52 -37.05
CA ALA A 428 -11.68 1.78 -38.08
C ALA A 428 -10.60 0.86 -37.52
N THR A 429 -10.23 1.00 -36.23
CA THR A 429 -9.21 0.16 -35.60
C THR A 429 -9.71 -1.29 -35.51
N LYS A 430 -8.90 -2.21 -36.03
CA LYS A 430 -9.15 -3.65 -35.88
C LYS A 430 -8.41 -4.13 -34.63
N LEU A 431 -9.16 -4.46 -33.60
CA LEU A 431 -8.62 -5.09 -32.40
C LEU A 431 -8.26 -6.56 -32.72
N VAL A 432 -7.02 -6.93 -32.52
CA VAL A 432 -6.48 -8.26 -32.82
C VAL A 432 -5.92 -8.90 -31.55
N TYR A 433 -5.17 -8.15 -30.78
CA TYR A 433 -4.39 -8.67 -29.66
C TYR A 433 -5.21 -8.78 -28.37
N ILE A 434 -6.05 -7.78 -28.06
CA ILE A 434 -6.99 -7.85 -26.93
C ILE A 434 -7.94 -9.06 -27.05
N PRO A 435 -8.57 -9.33 -28.21
CA PRO A 435 -9.40 -10.54 -28.37
C PRO A 435 -8.66 -11.87 -28.32
N LEU A 436 -7.33 -11.89 -28.49
CA LEU A 436 -6.53 -13.11 -28.37
C LEU A 436 -6.36 -13.56 -26.92
N VAL A 437 -6.41 -12.66 -25.98
CA VAL A 437 -6.25 -12.93 -24.55
C VAL A 437 -7.58 -13.34 -23.92
#